data_95f0f0e3eaa54caf21ff47f8c49bdecd
#
_entry.id   95f0f0e3eaa54caf21ff47f8c49bdecd
#
_cell.length_a   1.000
_cell.length_b   1.000
_cell.length_c   1.000
_cell.angle_alpha   90.00
_cell.angle_beta   90.00
_cell.angle_gamma   90.00
#
_symmetry.space_group_name_H-M   'P 1'
#
loop_
_entity.id
_entity.type
_entity.pdbx_description
1 polymer ?
#
loop_
_entity_poly.entity_id
_entity_poly.type
_entity_poly.pdbx_seq_one_letter_code
_entity_poly.pdbx_strand_id
1 'polypeptide(L)'
;MTKKFSNKKLEDCFDLALQNIIKHGDTDIFPYPFESRLFEDAKENIIKALLETYDNFDKKRTELPPNLINSFSSIGYYGYRWATQIDPFWNAFFLGMVIKLSQDIEDARSPNTNVYSYRFEPNLDDGSLFNKNISWRKYQEDSLAECANDNIKYILTCDIADFYPRIYHHRLENALDRIDPQKNFSYKIKRLLQTFSETKSYGVPVGCPASRILAELALDSIDKILSMNKINYKRYVDDFIIFCDSKEDAHKTLTTISKKLMENEGLTLQKHKTNIVTKEEFLSVTKAKLHGNEEDEESPMKARFMSLPIRFDPYSANAVEEYEEIKEALKDFDLLAMLSSELQKSKINQSFSKHLIKAFSATSNEIISSAFKVIFNNLNELYPIFTTIIQVANSNWQKLEKDTKDIILDRIIELINEDSYILSTELNLAYVARMLSKENTQKSILILSEIYNKNPDSILVKNLVTQSMAKLKYHHFLSDIKKNFAGMHPLQRRLLIVSSYFLGDEGRHWRDHNKDTFNFIEILYRDWAGQRHTARNLEDAL
;
A
#
# COMPACT_ATOMS: atom_id res chain seq x y z
N MET A 1 -21.89 -3.30 24.53
CA MET A 1 -21.77 -1.84 24.31
C MET A 1 -20.28 -1.53 24.12
N THR A 2 -19.80 -1.47 22.91
CA THR A 2 -18.44 -1.04 22.56
C THR A 2 -18.29 0.42 22.99
N LYS A 3 -17.37 0.71 23.94
CA LYS A 3 -17.02 2.10 24.28
C LYS A 3 -16.62 2.78 22.97
N LYS A 4 -17.29 3.89 22.62
CA LYS A 4 -16.96 4.68 21.43
C LYS A 4 -15.45 4.95 21.41
N PHE A 5 -14.81 4.70 20.29
CA PHE A 5 -13.34 4.84 20.14
C PHE A 5 -12.88 6.29 20.35
N SER A 6 -13.77 7.27 20.08
CA SER A 6 -13.53 8.71 20.35
C SER A 6 -13.15 9.03 21.81
N ASN A 7 -13.54 8.18 22.76
CA ASN A 7 -13.20 8.36 24.18
C ASN A 7 -11.85 7.70 24.59
N LYS A 8 -11.14 7.08 23.65
CA LYS A 8 -9.83 6.47 23.91
C LYS A 8 -8.78 7.55 24.17
N LYS A 9 -7.78 7.22 25.00
CA LYS A 9 -6.62 8.10 25.20
C LYS A 9 -5.82 8.21 23.90
N LEU A 10 -5.07 9.27 23.72
CA LEU A 10 -4.20 9.44 22.55
C LEU A 10 -3.14 8.34 22.47
N GLU A 11 -2.66 7.87 23.62
CA GLU A 11 -1.75 6.73 23.74
C GLU A 11 -2.33 5.47 23.08
N ASP A 12 -3.61 5.13 23.33
CA ASP A 12 -4.29 3.99 22.70
C ASP A 12 -4.39 4.14 21.18
N CYS A 13 -4.51 5.38 20.69
CA CYS A 13 -4.56 5.66 19.25
C CYS A 13 -3.19 5.47 18.59
N PHE A 14 -2.11 5.87 19.27
CA PHE A 14 -0.76 5.60 18.80
C PHE A 14 -0.43 4.11 18.86
N ASP A 15 -0.87 3.42 19.92
CA ASP A 15 -0.70 1.97 20.03
C ASP A 15 -1.35 1.24 18.84
N LEU A 16 -2.60 1.56 18.52
CA LEU A 16 -3.31 1.00 17.37
C LEU A 16 -2.65 1.38 16.02
N ALA A 17 -2.14 2.60 15.89
CA ALA A 17 -1.41 3.03 14.69
C ALA A 17 -0.14 2.18 14.49
N LEU A 18 0.64 1.96 15.56
CA LEU A 18 1.82 1.11 15.50
C LEU A 18 1.45 -0.35 15.19
N GLN A 19 0.42 -0.90 15.83
CA GLN A 19 -0.05 -2.26 15.53
C GLN A 19 -0.47 -2.41 14.07
N ASN A 20 -1.17 -1.41 13.52
CA ASN A 20 -1.56 -1.41 12.11
C ASN A 20 -0.33 -1.43 11.19
N ILE A 21 0.66 -0.56 11.43
CA ILE A 21 1.88 -0.49 10.63
C ILE A 21 2.71 -1.78 10.76
N ILE A 22 2.83 -2.33 11.95
CA ILE A 22 3.58 -3.57 12.20
C ILE A 22 2.97 -4.74 11.42
N LYS A 23 1.65 -4.88 11.43
CA LYS A 23 0.97 -6.04 10.82
C LYS A 23 0.63 -5.87 9.35
N HIS A 24 0.28 -4.66 8.93
CA HIS A 24 -0.25 -4.40 7.59
C HIS A 24 0.66 -3.53 6.71
N GLY A 25 1.78 -3.03 7.27
CA GLY A 25 2.68 -2.10 6.60
C GLY A 25 2.22 -0.65 6.71
N ASP A 26 3.12 0.24 6.35
CA ASP A 26 2.87 1.68 6.32
C ASP A 26 2.10 2.11 5.07
N THR A 27 2.25 1.35 3.98
CA THR A 27 1.52 1.50 2.71
C THR A 27 1.24 0.12 2.08
N ASP A 28 0.32 0.08 1.12
CA ASP A 28 0.04 -1.12 0.32
C ASP A 28 0.87 -1.21 -0.98
N ILE A 29 1.79 -0.26 -1.19
CA ILE A 29 2.52 -0.11 -2.47
C ILE A 29 4.02 -0.33 -2.30
N PHE A 30 4.63 0.21 -1.24
CA PHE A 30 6.06 0.09 -0.98
C PHE A 30 6.43 -1.22 -0.29
N PRO A 31 7.71 -1.65 -0.37
CA PRO A 31 8.20 -2.73 0.47
C PRO A 31 8.01 -2.40 1.96
N TYR A 32 7.72 -3.41 2.78
CA TYR A 32 7.60 -3.25 4.23
C TYR A 32 8.84 -2.58 4.80
N PRO A 33 8.72 -1.49 5.58
CA PRO A 33 9.85 -0.83 6.18
C PRO A 33 10.42 -1.68 7.33
N PHE A 34 11.74 -1.67 7.49
CA PHE A 34 12.40 -2.36 8.62
C PHE A 34 11.99 -1.75 9.97
N GLU A 35 11.55 -0.52 9.97
CA GLU A 35 11.01 0.21 11.12
C GLU A 35 9.82 -0.48 11.77
N SER A 36 9.12 -1.35 11.04
CA SER A 36 8.06 -2.18 11.65
C SER A 36 8.61 -3.04 12.79
N ARG A 37 9.87 -3.53 12.68
CA ARG A 37 10.54 -4.25 13.76
C ARG A 37 10.97 -3.34 14.90
N LEU A 38 11.44 -2.14 14.62
CA LEU A 38 11.71 -1.13 15.63
C LEU A 38 10.44 -0.81 16.45
N PHE A 39 9.31 -0.64 15.76
CA PHE A 39 8.03 -0.34 16.39
C PHE A 39 7.52 -1.51 17.26
N GLU A 40 7.77 -2.75 16.84
CA GLU A 40 7.42 -3.95 17.61
C GLU A 40 8.27 -4.05 18.88
N ASP A 41 9.60 -3.93 18.77
CA ASP A 41 10.53 -4.14 19.87
C ASP A 41 10.57 -2.99 20.89
N ALA A 42 10.44 -1.75 20.43
CA ALA A 42 10.60 -0.54 21.23
C ALA A 42 9.28 0.25 21.36
N LYS A 43 8.14 -0.43 21.28
CA LYS A 43 6.80 0.14 21.19
C LYS A 43 6.54 1.24 22.24
N GLU A 44 6.84 0.98 23.51
CA GLU A 44 6.64 1.95 24.60
C GLU A 44 7.48 3.22 24.41
N ASN A 45 8.73 3.08 23.99
CA ASN A 45 9.62 4.22 23.72
C ASN A 45 9.13 5.04 22.53
N ILE A 46 8.63 4.37 21.49
CA ILE A 46 8.05 5.05 20.31
C ILE A 46 6.78 5.78 20.71
N ILE A 47 5.85 5.18 21.46
CA ILE A 47 4.64 5.84 21.95
C ILE A 47 4.98 7.07 22.78
N LYS A 48 5.96 6.97 23.69
CA LYS A 48 6.44 8.11 24.47
C LYS A 48 6.95 9.25 23.59
N ALA A 49 7.76 8.91 22.56
CA ALA A 49 8.27 9.91 21.61
C ALA A 49 7.15 10.54 20.78
N LEU A 50 6.12 9.77 20.40
CA LEU A 50 4.93 10.28 19.70
C LEU A 50 4.11 11.22 20.58
N LEU A 51 3.89 10.91 21.86
CA LEU A 51 3.21 11.77 22.82
C LEU A 51 4.01 13.07 23.06
N GLU A 52 5.32 12.98 23.26
CA GLU A 52 6.18 14.17 23.36
C GLU A 52 6.14 15.03 22.10
N THR A 53 6.05 14.39 20.92
CA THR A 53 5.90 15.09 19.64
C THR A 53 4.53 15.76 19.54
N TYR A 54 3.47 15.17 20.07
CA TYR A 54 2.15 15.80 20.14
C TYR A 54 2.16 17.06 21.00
N ASP A 55 2.76 17.01 22.18
CA ASP A 55 2.85 18.14 23.12
C ASP A 55 3.72 19.27 22.57
N ASN A 56 4.78 18.96 21.84
CA ASN A 56 5.76 19.89 21.30
C ASN A 56 5.77 19.93 19.76
N PHE A 57 4.63 19.79 19.12
CA PHE A 57 4.50 19.49 17.69
C PHE A 57 5.29 20.41 16.76
N ASP A 58 5.11 21.73 16.89
CA ASP A 58 5.75 22.68 15.96
C ASP A 58 7.28 22.71 16.13
N LYS A 59 7.77 22.56 17.37
CA LYS A 59 9.20 22.45 17.66
C LYS A 59 9.77 21.16 17.06
N LYS A 60 9.14 20.01 17.35
CA LYS A 60 9.60 18.70 16.86
C LYS A 60 9.55 18.62 15.33
N ARG A 61 8.53 19.18 14.70
CA ARG A 61 8.42 19.26 13.24
C ARG A 61 9.52 20.12 12.60
N THR A 62 10.02 21.13 13.30
CA THR A 62 11.14 21.95 12.83
C THR A 62 12.47 21.24 13.02
N GLU A 63 12.66 20.57 14.16
CA GLU A 63 13.88 19.81 14.46
C GLU A 63 14.03 18.55 13.58
N LEU A 64 12.92 17.91 13.27
CA LEU A 64 12.84 16.71 12.43
C LEU A 64 11.73 16.89 11.39
N PRO A 65 11.98 17.56 10.27
CA PRO A 65 10.97 17.74 9.24
C PRO A 65 10.45 16.38 8.72
N PRO A 66 9.12 16.23 8.54
CA PRO A 66 8.57 15.05 7.90
C PRO A 66 9.09 14.89 6.48
N ASN A 67 9.67 13.74 6.17
CA ASN A 67 10.19 13.41 4.85
C ASN A 67 9.23 12.50 4.11
N LEU A 68 9.21 12.62 2.79
CA LEU A 68 8.43 11.77 1.89
C LEU A 68 9.33 11.13 0.85
N ILE A 69 8.98 9.91 0.49
CA ILE A 69 9.48 9.25 -0.72
C ILE A 69 8.32 9.12 -1.68
N ASN A 70 8.44 9.74 -2.84
CA ASN A 70 7.48 9.61 -3.93
C ASN A 70 8.07 8.72 -5.02
N SER A 71 7.29 7.75 -5.50
CA SER A 71 7.71 6.89 -6.61
C SER A 71 6.53 6.61 -7.54
N PHE A 72 6.83 6.34 -8.81
CA PHE A 72 5.83 5.88 -9.75
C PHE A 72 5.48 4.41 -9.51
N SER A 73 4.18 4.13 -9.47
CA SER A 73 3.62 2.77 -9.49
C SER A 73 2.83 2.57 -10.76
N SER A 74 3.10 1.50 -11.50
CA SER A 74 2.40 1.18 -12.75
C SER A 74 0.92 0.91 -12.52
N ILE A 75 0.08 1.50 -13.38
CA ILE A 75 -1.34 1.19 -13.51
C ILE A 75 -1.57 0.66 -14.91
N GLY A 76 -1.65 -0.65 -15.06
CA GLY A 76 -1.74 -1.28 -16.36
C GLY A 76 -0.47 -1.08 -17.21
N TYR A 77 -0.65 -1.17 -18.53
CA TYR A 77 0.47 -1.09 -19.48
C TYR A 77 0.93 0.32 -19.79
N TYR A 78 0.08 1.32 -19.62
CA TYR A 78 0.29 2.67 -20.18
C TYR A 78 0.04 3.80 -19.17
N GLY A 79 -0.11 3.46 -17.89
CA GLY A 79 -0.41 4.44 -16.86
C GLY A 79 0.50 4.31 -15.65
N TYR A 80 0.70 5.42 -14.95
CA TYR A 80 1.40 5.49 -13.70
C TYR A 80 0.60 6.33 -12.70
N ARG A 81 0.77 6.03 -11.43
CA ARG A 81 0.29 6.87 -10.33
C ARG A 81 1.43 7.20 -9.39
N TRP A 82 1.37 8.34 -8.75
CA TRP A 82 2.22 8.61 -7.62
C TRP A 82 1.85 7.71 -6.45
N ALA A 83 2.85 7.07 -5.87
CA ALA A 83 2.77 6.42 -4.59
C ALA A 83 3.65 7.19 -3.61
N THR A 84 3.20 7.34 -2.37
CA THR A 84 3.92 8.12 -1.36
C THR A 84 4.16 7.27 -0.13
N GLN A 85 5.42 7.16 0.28
CA GLN A 85 5.81 6.64 1.58
C GLN A 85 6.19 7.81 2.48
N ILE A 86 5.49 7.95 3.59
CA ILE A 86 5.80 8.94 4.62
C ILE A 86 6.91 8.35 5.51
N ASP A 87 7.84 9.20 6.00
CA ASP A 87 8.76 8.83 7.07
C ASP A 87 8.03 7.98 8.12
N PRO A 88 8.52 6.77 8.47
CA PRO A 88 7.77 5.82 9.31
C PRO A 88 7.33 6.40 10.67
N PHE A 89 8.16 7.22 11.32
CA PHE A 89 7.79 7.87 12.58
C PHE A 89 6.64 8.87 12.38
N TRP A 90 6.74 9.71 11.34
CA TRP A 90 5.70 10.68 11.02
C TRP A 90 4.44 10.03 10.48
N ASN A 91 4.55 8.88 9.80
CA ASN A 91 3.39 8.09 9.40
C ASN A 91 2.63 7.53 10.60
N ALA A 92 3.34 6.99 11.60
CA ALA A 92 2.74 6.54 12.86
C ALA A 92 2.06 7.70 13.61
N PHE A 93 2.70 8.88 13.66
CA PHE A 93 2.11 10.08 14.25
C PHE A 93 0.85 10.51 13.50
N PHE A 94 0.92 10.64 12.18
CA PHE A 94 -0.19 11.05 11.33
C PHE A 94 -1.38 10.08 11.44
N LEU A 95 -1.10 8.78 11.39
CA LEU A 95 -2.13 7.76 11.53
C LEU A 95 -2.79 7.82 12.92
N GLY A 96 -2.01 7.95 14.00
CA GLY A 96 -2.55 8.08 15.35
C GLY A 96 -3.45 9.31 15.53
N MET A 97 -3.08 10.48 14.93
CA MET A 97 -3.94 11.66 14.92
C MET A 97 -5.26 11.42 14.19
N VAL A 98 -5.21 10.76 13.04
CA VAL A 98 -6.41 10.45 12.24
C VAL A 98 -7.27 9.40 12.95
N ILE A 99 -6.68 8.36 13.55
CA ILE A 99 -7.41 7.35 14.35
C ILE A 99 -8.17 8.02 15.49
N LYS A 100 -7.60 9.02 16.14
CA LYS A 100 -8.28 9.75 17.22
C LYS A 100 -9.59 10.39 16.79
N LEU A 101 -9.68 10.85 15.54
CA LEU A 101 -10.89 11.46 14.96
C LEU A 101 -11.76 10.44 14.18
N SER A 102 -11.29 9.21 13.96
CA SER A 102 -11.91 8.28 13.01
C SER A 102 -13.32 7.87 13.39
N GLN A 103 -13.63 7.73 14.69
CA GLN A 103 -14.99 7.40 15.12
C GLN A 103 -15.96 8.56 14.86
N ASP A 104 -15.54 9.77 15.13
CA ASP A 104 -16.40 10.95 14.92
C ASP A 104 -16.57 11.19 13.40
N ILE A 105 -15.54 10.89 12.59
CA ILE A 105 -15.65 10.88 11.12
C ILE A 105 -16.66 9.81 10.68
N GLU A 106 -16.55 8.58 11.19
CA GLU A 106 -17.45 7.48 10.83
C GLU A 106 -18.91 7.78 11.20
N ASP A 107 -19.14 8.33 12.40
CA ASP A 107 -20.47 8.72 12.88
C ASP A 107 -21.09 9.85 12.02
N ALA A 108 -20.27 10.67 11.36
CA ALA A 108 -20.72 11.79 10.52
C ALA A 108 -21.00 11.37 9.06
N ARG A 109 -20.50 10.23 8.61
CA ARG A 109 -20.60 9.73 7.21
C ARG A 109 -22.01 9.24 6.87
N SER A 110 -22.30 9.25 5.58
CA SER A 110 -23.50 8.59 5.03
C SER A 110 -23.53 7.10 5.37
N PRO A 111 -24.74 6.47 5.47
CA PRO A 111 -24.89 5.07 5.86
C PRO A 111 -24.06 4.10 5.02
N ASN A 112 -23.72 2.95 5.61
CA ASN A 112 -22.97 1.88 4.95
C ASN A 112 -23.77 1.16 3.85
N THR A 113 -25.05 1.44 3.68
CA THR A 113 -25.87 1.03 2.56
C THR A 113 -25.63 1.84 1.28
N ASN A 114 -25.03 3.02 1.42
CA ASN A 114 -24.70 3.93 0.33
C ASN A 114 -23.19 4.01 0.10
N VAL A 115 -22.39 4.07 1.18
CA VAL A 115 -20.93 4.24 1.12
C VAL A 115 -20.28 3.06 1.78
N TYR A 116 -19.51 2.29 1.01
CA TYR A 116 -18.96 0.99 1.43
C TYR A 116 -17.50 1.04 1.83
N SER A 117 -16.72 1.97 1.26
CA SER A 117 -15.27 2.00 1.44
C SER A 117 -14.84 2.42 2.84
N TYR A 118 -13.79 1.77 3.33
CA TYR A 118 -13.02 2.15 4.51
C TYR A 118 -13.87 2.52 5.74
N ARG A 119 -14.91 1.70 6.06
CA ARG A 119 -15.74 1.87 7.25
C ARG A 119 -14.91 1.60 8.49
N PHE A 120 -14.76 2.60 9.36
CA PHE A 120 -13.90 2.50 10.53
C PHE A 120 -14.52 1.58 11.60
N GLU A 121 -13.93 0.42 11.77
CA GLU A 121 -14.28 -0.59 12.79
C GLU A 121 -13.01 -1.32 13.21
N PRO A 122 -12.22 -0.72 14.12
CA PRO A 122 -10.91 -1.25 14.45
C PRO A 122 -10.98 -2.54 15.25
N ASN A 123 -10.15 -3.50 14.85
CA ASN A 123 -9.90 -4.72 15.61
C ASN A 123 -8.54 -4.59 16.32
N LEU A 124 -8.58 -4.59 17.64
CA LEU A 124 -7.38 -4.44 18.48
C LEU A 124 -6.51 -5.69 18.52
N ASP A 125 -7.03 -6.86 18.13
CA ASP A 125 -6.27 -8.12 18.15
C ASP A 125 -5.32 -8.20 16.95
N ASP A 126 -5.76 -7.73 15.78
CA ASP A 126 -4.97 -7.78 14.54
C ASP A 126 -4.54 -6.41 14.02
N GLY A 127 -4.89 -5.32 14.71
CA GLY A 127 -4.53 -3.96 14.32
C GLY A 127 -5.22 -3.45 13.03
N SER A 128 -6.21 -4.18 12.49
CA SER A 128 -6.97 -3.71 11.34
C SER A 128 -7.89 -2.54 11.71
N LEU A 129 -8.03 -1.58 10.78
CA LEU A 129 -8.80 -0.35 11.03
C LEU A 129 -10.20 -0.37 10.41
N PHE A 130 -10.43 -1.24 9.44
CA PHE A 130 -11.63 -1.20 8.61
C PHE A 130 -12.43 -2.50 8.72
N ASN A 131 -13.76 -2.38 8.65
CA ASN A 131 -14.67 -3.50 8.63
C ASN A 131 -14.38 -4.41 7.42
N LYS A 132 -14.00 -5.66 7.68
CA LYS A 132 -13.65 -6.64 6.64
C LYS A 132 -14.88 -7.16 5.86
N ASN A 133 -16.08 -7.05 6.44
CA ASN A 133 -17.32 -7.51 5.82
C ASN A 133 -17.89 -6.51 4.81
N ILE A 134 -17.46 -5.24 4.88
CA ILE A 134 -17.88 -4.18 3.96
C ILE A 134 -16.75 -3.96 2.96
N SER A 135 -16.82 -4.67 1.84
CA SER A 135 -15.77 -4.77 0.84
C SER A 135 -16.26 -4.29 -0.53
N TRP A 136 -15.33 -4.19 -1.49
CA TRP A 136 -15.68 -3.95 -2.91
C TRP A 136 -16.61 -5.03 -3.45
N ARG A 137 -16.44 -6.28 -3.04
CA ARG A 137 -17.33 -7.38 -3.43
C ARG A 137 -18.75 -7.14 -2.92
N LYS A 138 -18.91 -6.79 -1.64
CA LYS A 138 -20.19 -6.45 -1.04
C LYS A 138 -20.87 -5.27 -1.74
N TYR A 139 -20.10 -4.23 -2.09
CA TYR A 139 -20.59 -3.11 -2.88
C TYR A 139 -21.17 -3.54 -4.24
N GLN A 140 -20.49 -4.45 -4.94
CA GLN A 140 -20.98 -4.98 -6.23
C GLN A 140 -22.21 -5.88 -6.06
N GLU A 141 -22.21 -6.78 -5.06
CA GLU A 141 -23.33 -7.66 -4.75
C GLU A 141 -24.60 -6.88 -4.37
N ASP A 142 -24.47 -5.88 -3.52
CA ASP A 142 -25.59 -5.02 -3.14
C ASP A 142 -26.05 -4.12 -4.30
N SER A 143 -25.16 -3.77 -5.22
CA SER A 143 -25.54 -3.05 -6.43
C SER A 143 -26.32 -3.93 -7.41
N LEU A 144 -25.99 -5.22 -7.50
CA LEU A 144 -26.79 -6.18 -8.25
C LEU A 144 -28.17 -6.39 -7.61
N ALA A 145 -28.22 -6.51 -6.27
CA ALA A 145 -29.47 -6.68 -5.54
C ALA A 145 -30.40 -5.47 -5.71
N GLU A 146 -29.85 -4.25 -5.74
CA GLU A 146 -30.63 -3.02 -5.98
C GLU A 146 -31.33 -3.03 -7.34
N CYS A 147 -30.69 -3.65 -8.35
CA CYS A 147 -31.29 -3.82 -9.68
C CYS A 147 -32.51 -4.75 -9.71
N ALA A 148 -32.88 -5.43 -8.61
CA ALA A 148 -34.16 -6.17 -8.53
C ALA A 148 -35.36 -5.23 -8.54
N ASN A 149 -35.17 -3.95 -8.26
CA ASN A 149 -36.24 -2.94 -8.35
C ASN A 149 -36.61 -2.67 -9.82
N ASP A 150 -37.84 -2.89 -10.19
CA ASP A 150 -38.38 -2.75 -11.56
C ASP A 150 -38.42 -1.28 -12.03
N ASN A 151 -38.38 -0.32 -11.13
CA ASN A 151 -38.37 1.10 -11.47
C ASN A 151 -36.99 1.51 -12.04
N ILE A 152 -35.92 0.76 -11.74
CA ILE A 152 -34.57 1.04 -12.24
C ILE A 152 -34.43 0.48 -13.67
N LYS A 153 -34.11 1.35 -14.62
CA LYS A 153 -33.91 1.00 -16.03
C LYS A 153 -32.50 1.32 -16.55
N TYR A 154 -31.87 2.32 -15.96
CA TYR A 154 -30.53 2.77 -16.36
C TYR A 154 -29.63 2.87 -15.15
N ILE A 155 -28.34 2.59 -15.38
CA ILE A 155 -27.29 2.72 -14.38
C ILE A 155 -26.26 3.70 -14.89
N LEU A 156 -25.98 4.74 -14.10
CA LEU A 156 -24.85 5.64 -14.32
C LEU A 156 -23.69 5.15 -13.46
N THR A 157 -22.60 4.74 -14.10
CA THR A 157 -21.32 4.45 -13.43
C THR A 157 -20.36 5.62 -13.66
N CYS A 158 -19.66 6.07 -12.64
CA CYS A 158 -18.65 7.11 -12.78
C CYS A 158 -17.57 6.98 -11.71
N ASP A 159 -16.38 7.47 -12.04
CA ASP A 159 -15.15 7.41 -11.24
C ASP A 159 -14.54 8.81 -11.20
N ILE A 160 -13.95 9.22 -10.08
CA ILE A 160 -13.30 10.52 -9.94
C ILE A 160 -11.86 10.43 -10.46
N ALA A 161 -11.48 11.33 -11.35
CA ALA A 161 -10.13 11.38 -11.90
C ALA A 161 -9.11 11.83 -10.84
N ASP A 162 -8.03 11.06 -10.68
CA ASP A 162 -6.89 11.38 -9.79
C ASP A 162 -7.31 11.77 -8.37
N PHE A 163 -8.25 11.06 -7.76
CA PHE A 163 -8.95 11.47 -6.56
C PHE A 163 -8.00 11.90 -5.42
N TYR A 164 -7.16 11.00 -4.88
CA TYR A 164 -6.25 11.31 -3.77
C TYR A 164 -5.30 12.48 -4.05
N PRO A 165 -4.63 12.55 -5.21
CA PRO A 165 -3.76 13.66 -5.55
C PRO A 165 -4.49 15.01 -5.73
N ARG A 166 -5.81 15.00 -5.85
CA ARG A 166 -6.61 16.20 -6.11
C ARG A 166 -7.47 16.67 -4.96
N ILE A 167 -7.49 15.96 -3.83
CA ILE A 167 -8.23 16.39 -2.63
C ILE A 167 -7.74 17.77 -2.19
N TYR A 168 -8.63 18.77 -2.20
CA TYR A 168 -8.29 20.15 -1.87
C TYR A 168 -8.20 20.34 -0.36
N HIS A 169 -7.05 20.79 0.14
CA HIS A 169 -6.76 20.87 1.58
C HIS A 169 -7.73 21.76 2.33
N HIS A 170 -8.12 22.90 1.77
CA HIS A 170 -9.05 23.80 2.45
C HIS A 170 -10.44 23.18 2.67
N ARG A 171 -10.92 22.35 1.74
CA ARG A 171 -12.17 21.62 1.91
C ARG A 171 -12.06 20.55 2.99
N LEU A 172 -10.97 19.79 2.95
CA LEU A 172 -10.67 18.80 3.98
C LEU A 172 -10.49 19.46 5.36
N GLU A 173 -9.83 20.61 5.44
CA GLU A 173 -9.69 21.40 6.65
C GLU A 173 -11.06 21.79 7.23
N ASN A 174 -11.96 22.35 6.40
CA ASN A 174 -13.31 22.72 6.84
C ASN A 174 -14.11 21.50 7.33
N ALA A 175 -13.90 20.33 6.74
CA ALA A 175 -14.53 19.09 7.17
C ALA A 175 -13.96 18.61 8.52
N LEU A 176 -12.63 18.67 8.68
CA LEU A 176 -11.95 18.35 9.94
C LEU A 176 -12.31 19.30 11.07
N ASP A 177 -12.42 20.60 10.81
CA ASP A 177 -12.80 21.60 11.83
C ASP A 177 -14.23 21.40 12.35
N ARG A 178 -15.11 20.79 11.57
CA ARG A 178 -16.46 20.38 12.04
C ARG A 178 -16.41 19.16 12.97
N ILE A 179 -15.45 18.27 12.74
CA ILE A 179 -15.26 17.06 13.56
C ILE A 179 -14.46 17.38 14.84
N ASP A 180 -13.47 18.27 14.75
CA ASP A 180 -12.60 18.70 15.85
C ASP A 180 -12.68 20.25 16.04
N PRO A 181 -13.78 20.75 16.65
CA PRO A 181 -13.99 22.21 16.81
C PRO A 181 -12.90 22.90 17.64
N GLN A 182 -12.23 22.16 18.53
CA GLN A 182 -11.13 22.68 19.35
C GLN A 182 -9.80 22.73 18.61
N LYS A 183 -9.73 22.15 17.41
CA LYS A 183 -8.55 22.11 16.54
C LYS A 183 -7.31 21.45 17.17
N ASN A 184 -7.50 20.54 18.13
CA ASN A 184 -6.40 19.90 18.84
C ASN A 184 -5.65 18.91 17.94
N PHE A 185 -6.39 18.19 17.08
CA PHE A 185 -5.86 17.17 16.16
C PHE A 185 -5.89 17.68 14.72
N SER A 186 -6.97 18.31 14.31
CA SER A 186 -7.15 18.84 12.94
C SER A 186 -6.04 19.82 12.55
N TYR A 187 -5.58 20.68 13.47
CA TYR A 187 -4.45 21.57 13.25
C TYR A 187 -3.18 20.80 12.86
N LYS A 188 -2.83 19.72 13.60
CA LYS A 188 -1.62 18.94 13.36
C LYS A 188 -1.71 18.16 12.05
N ILE A 189 -2.88 17.52 11.79
CA ILE A 189 -3.17 16.84 10.53
C ILE A 189 -2.98 17.80 9.35
N LYS A 190 -3.58 18.97 9.41
CA LYS A 190 -3.46 20.01 8.38
C LYS A 190 -2.01 20.43 8.15
N ARG A 191 -1.25 20.68 9.23
CA ARG A 191 0.17 21.06 9.12
C ARG A 191 1.01 19.96 8.48
N LEU A 192 0.73 18.69 8.76
CA LEU A 192 1.39 17.58 8.10
C LEU A 192 1.04 17.51 6.62
N LEU A 193 -0.25 17.62 6.27
CA LEU A 193 -0.68 17.62 4.87
C LEU A 193 -0.04 18.76 4.07
N GLN A 194 0.08 19.95 4.65
CA GLN A 194 0.80 21.08 4.05
C GLN A 194 2.28 20.77 3.83
N THR A 195 2.92 20.07 4.77
CA THR A 195 4.32 19.64 4.63
C THR A 195 4.44 18.57 3.53
N PHE A 196 3.53 17.59 3.49
CA PHE A 196 3.53 16.52 2.52
C PHE A 196 3.27 16.98 1.08
N SER A 197 2.55 18.06 0.89
CA SER A 197 2.24 18.61 -0.44
C SER A 197 3.21 19.71 -0.88
N GLU A 198 4.17 20.08 -0.02
CA GLU A 198 5.15 21.12 -0.28
C GLU A 198 4.50 22.48 -0.62
N THR A 199 4.54 22.84 -1.91
CA THR A 199 3.98 24.12 -2.40
C THR A 199 2.53 24.03 -2.87
N LYS A 200 1.94 22.80 -2.89
CA LYS A 200 0.58 22.59 -3.40
C LYS A 200 -0.45 22.68 -2.26
N SER A 201 -1.63 23.21 -2.56
CA SER A 201 -2.76 23.28 -1.62
C SER A 201 -3.74 22.11 -1.77
N TYR A 202 -3.29 21.00 -2.35
CA TYR A 202 -4.09 19.81 -2.63
C TYR A 202 -3.24 18.55 -2.61
N GLY A 203 -3.91 17.42 -2.49
CA GLY A 203 -3.33 16.08 -2.47
C GLY A 203 -3.14 15.53 -1.06
N VAL A 204 -3.45 14.24 -0.91
CA VAL A 204 -3.13 13.45 0.27
C VAL A 204 -2.21 12.29 -0.13
N PRO A 205 -1.31 11.85 0.75
CA PRO A 205 -0.37 10.76 0.44
C PRO A 205 -1.09 9.51 -0.02
N VAL A 206 -0.71 8.96 -1.18
CA VAL A 206 -1.35 7.77 -1.75
C VAL A 206 -0.75 6.50 -1.16
N GLY A 207 -1.60 5.64 -0.57
CA GLY A 207 -1.23 4.33 -0.07
C GLY A 207 -1.38 4.14 1.44
N CYS A 208 -1.34 5.20 2.26
CA CYS A 208 -1.43 5.07 3.71
C CYS A 208 -2.89 5.02 4.24
N PRO A 209 -3.15 4.29 5.35
CA PRO A 209 -4.49 4.16 5.93
C PRO A 209 -5.11 5.50 6.37
N ALA A 210 -4.30 6.44 6.89
CA ALA A 210 -4.77 7.77 7.29
C ALA A 210 -5.42 8.53 6.13
N SER A 211 -4.79 8.50 4.95
CA SER A 211 -5.33 9.14 3.75
C SER A 211 -6.65 8.54 3.28
N ARG A 212 -6.86 7.23 3.49
CA ARG A 212 -8.13 6.56 3.17
C ARG A 212 -9.28 7.11 4.00
N ILE A 213 -9.07 7.30 5.31
CA ILE A 213 -10.08 7.87 6.22
C ILE A 213 -10.36 9.34 5.86
N LEU A 214 -9.32 10.12 5.59
CA LEU A 214 -9.46 11.52 5.22
C LEU A 214 -10.12 11.72 3.85
N ALA A 215 -9.87 10.82 2.90
CA ALA A 215 -10.52 10.82 1.59
C ALA A 215 -12.03 10.59 1.68
N GLU A 216 -12.46 9.70 2.59
CA GLU A 216 -13.88 9.50 2.85
C GLU A 216 -14.55 10.75 3.47
N LEU A 217 -13.85 11.42 4.39
CA LEU A 217 -14.33 12.68 4.95
C LEU A 217 -14.43 13.80 3.89
N ALA A 218 -13.50 13.83 2.93
CA ALA A 218 -13.51 14.81 1.85
C ALA A 218 -14.75 14.70 0.94
N LEU A 219 -15.26 13.47 0.70
CA LEU A 219 -16.45 13.23 -0.13
C LEU A 219 -17.78 13.27 0.64
N ASP A 220 -17.76 13.37 1.95
CA ASP A 220 -18.99 13.38 2.77
C ASP A 220 -19.98 14.48 2.36
N SER A 221 -19.49 15.64 1.88
CA SER A 221 -20.33 16.72 1.36
C SER A 221 -21.10 16.30 0.11
N ILE A 222 -20.47 15.54 -0.78
CA ILE A 222 -21.10 15.04 -2.01
C ILE A 222 -22.11 13.96 -1.67
N ASP A 223 -21.78 13.01 -0.78
CA ASP A 223 -22.70 11.97 -0.30
C ASP A 223 -23.97 12.57 0.30
N LYS A 224 -23.84 13.61 1.12
CA LYS A 224 -24.98 14.36 1.70
C LYS A 224 -25.81 15.05 0.64
N ILE A 225 -25.20 15.68 -0.36
CA ILE A 225 -25.92 16.31 -1.48
C ILE A 225 -26.73 15.25 -2.26
N LEU A 226 -26.13 14.10 -2.58
CA LEU A 226 -26.83 13.03 -3.28
C LEU A 226 -28.03 12.52 -2.46
N SER A 227 -27.83 12.29 -1.17
CA SER A 227 -28.88 11.84 -0.25
C SER A 227 -30.01 12.86 -0.10
N MET A 228 -29.70 14.17 0.03
CA MET A 228 -30.68 15.25 0.13
C MET A 228 -31.52 15.39 -1.15
N ASN A 229 -30.93 15.13 -2.31
CA ASN A 229 -31.62 15.11 -3.58
C ASN A 229 -32.35 13.79 -3.86
N LYS A 230 -32.37 12.86 -2.89
CA LYS A 230 -33.00 11.52 -2.97
C LYS A 230 -32.48 10.69 -4.17
N ILE A 231 -31.23 10.93 -4.56
CA ILE A 231 -30.56 10.15 -5.60
C ILE A 231 -30.22 8.79 -5.00
N ASN A 232 -30.64 7.73 -5.69
CA ASN A 232 -30.31 6.36 -5.29
C ASN A 232 -28.91 6.02 -5.81
N TYR A 233 -27.94 5.85 -4.90
CA TYR A 233 -26.55 5.62 -5.27
C TYR A 233 -25.85 4.67 -4.28
N LYS A 234 -24.78 4.05 -4.78
CA LYS A 234 -23.78 3.38 -3.96
C LYS A 234 -22.40 3.88 -4.37
N ARG A 235 -21.47 3.98 -3.38
CA ARG A 235 -20.12 4.46 -3.61
C ARG A 235 -19.07 3.56 -2.94
N TYR A 236 -17.99 3.33 -3.66
CA TYR A 236 -16.78 2.72 -3.13
C TYR A 236 -15.56 3.56 -3.49
N VAL A 237 -15.02 4.33 -2.54
CA VAL A 237 -13.98 5.36 -2.70
C VAL A 237 -14.41 6.42 -3.72
N ASP A 238 -13.84 6.40 -4.91
CA ASP A 238 -14.08 7.30 -6.04
C ASP A 238 -15.02 6.72 -7.11
N ASP A 239 -15.41 5.44 -6.97
CA ASP A 239 -16.34 4.74 -7.85
C ASP A 239 -17.80 4.91 -7.39
N PHE A 240 -18.66 5.46 -8.24
CA PHE A 240 -20.09 5.60 -8.01
C PHE A 240 -20.90 4.70 -8.94
N ILE A 241 -21.95 4.08 -8.40
CA ILE A 241 -23.02 3.44 -9.13
C ILE A 241 -24.32 4.14 -8.73
N ILE A 242 -25.02 4.71 -9.70
CA ILE A 242 -26.25 5.50 -9.51
C ILE A 242 -27.38 4.84 -10.29
N PHE A 243 -28.51 4.63 -9.63
CA PHE A 243 -29.65 3.90 -10.13
C PHE A 243 -30.73 4.88 -10.59
N CYS A 244 -31.12 4.82 -11.88
CA CYS A 244 -32.00 5.77 -12.52
C CYS A 244 -33.22 5.08 -13.16
N ASP A 245 -34.36 5.76 -13.16
CA ASP A 245 -35.60 5.28 -13.77
C ASP A 245 -35.62 5.47 -15.30
N SER A 246 -34.85 6.44 -15.79
CA SER A 246 -34.79 6.81 -17.21
C SER A 246 -33.39 7.28 -17.60
N LYS A 247 -33.10 7.26 -18.90
CA LYS A 247 -31.86 7.79 -19.47
C LYS A 247 -31.74 9.30 -19.21
N GLU A 248 -32.87 10.01 -19.23
CA GLU A 248 -32.90 11.44 -18.95
C GLU A 248 -32.55 11.75 -17.50
N ASP A 249 -33.07 10.96 -16.55
CA ASP A 249 -32.71 11.05 -15.12
C ASP A 249 -31.22 10.78 -14.90
N ALA A 250 -30.66 9.77 -15.57
CA ALA A 250 -29.23 9.48 -15.54
C ALA A 250 -28.38 10.67 -16.02
N HIS A 251 -28.78 11.35 -17.11
CA HIS A 251 -28.06 12.54 -17.61
C HIS A 251 -28.21 13.74 -16.67
N LYS A 252 -29.38 13.97 -16.10
CA LYS A 252 -29.60 15.03 -15.10
C LYS A 252 -28.73 14.80 -13.85
N THR A 253 -28.68 13.55 -13.39
CA THR A 253 -27.86 13.18 -12.23
C THR A 253 -26.37 13.31 -12.55
N LEU A 254 -25.92 12.88 -13.73
CA LEU A 254 -24.54 13.08 -14.19
C LEU A 254 -24.16 14.56 -14.21
N THR A 255 -25.03 15.41 -14.73
CA THR A 255 -24.81 16.87 -14.73
C THR A 255 -24.72 17.42 -13.31
N THR A 256 -25.60 16.97 -12.43
CA THR A 256 -25.63 17.41 -11.03
C THR A 256 -24.37 17.02 -10.28
N ILE A 257 -23.95 15.74 -10.35
CA ILE A 257 -22.75 15.26 -9.67
C ILE A 257 -21.49 15.92 -10.22
N SER A 258 -21.37 16.03 -11.55
CA SER A 258 -20.25 16.70 -12.21
C SER A 258 -20.13 18.16 -11.76
N LYS A 259 -21.24 18.90 -11.75
CA LYS A 259 -21.28 20.28 -11.30
C LYS A 259 -20.87 20.40 -9.83
N LYS A 260 -21.41 19.53 -8.95
CA LYS A 260 -21.10 19.60 -7.50
C LYS A 260 -19.67 19.18 -7.19
N LEU A 261 -19.12 18.19 -7.87
CA LEU A 261 -17.71 17.84 -7.74
C LEU A 261 -16.80 19.00 -8.15
N MET A 262 -17.12 19.66 -9.29
CA MET A 262 -16.30 20.78 -9.77
C MET A 262 -16.43 22.02 -8.88
N GLU A 263 -17.65 22.44 -8.52
CA GLU A 263 -17.90 23.65 -7.75
C GLU A 263 -17.46 23.53 -6.29
N ASN A 264 -17.71 22.37 -5.67
CA ASN A 264 -17.49 22.22 -4.24
C ASN A 264 -16.10 21.67 -3.92
N GLU A 265 -15.61 20.70 -4.71
CA GLU A 265 -14.40 19.94 -4.37
C GLU A 265 -13.25 20.17 -5.36
N GLY A 266 -13.48 20.83 -6.48
CA GLY A 266 -12.48 20.99 -7.55
C GLY A 266 -12.13 19.67 -8.24
N LEU A 267 -13.00 18.67 -8.14
CA LEU A 267 -12.82 17.32 -8.70
C LEU A 267 -13.57 17.16 -10.02
N THR A 268 -13.08 16.26 -10.87
CA THR A 268 -13.70 15.93 -12.16
C THR A 268 -13.88 14.44 -12.32
N LEU A 269 -14.89 14.04 -13.10
CA LEU A 269 -15.12 12.63 -13.41
C LEU A 269 -14.14 12.15 -14.50
N GLN A 270 -13.74 10.88 -14.40
CA GLN A 270 -12.91 10.20 -15.39
C GLN A 270 -13.75 9.82 -16.61
N LYS A 271 -13.52 10.49 -17.75
CA LYS A 271 -14.35 10.36 -18.96
C LYS A 271 -14.51 8.92 -19.45
N HIS A 272 -13.43 8.14 -19.45
CA HIS A 272 -13.43 6.76 -19.96
C HIS A 272 -14.12 5.75 -19.03
N LYS A 273 -14.37 6.13 -17.77
CA LYS A 273 -15.06 5.29 -16.78
C LYS A 273 -16.46 5.80 -16.45
N THR A 274 -16.89 6.89 -17.09
CA THR A 274 -18.23 7.46 -16.91
C THR A 274 -19.14 6.97 -18.01
N ASN A 275 -20.12 6.12 -17.67
CA ASN A 275 -21.00 5.49 -18.62
C ASN A 275 -22.44 5.47 -18.10
N ILE A 276 -23.39 5.62 -19.03
CA ILE A 276 -24.82 5.35 -18.79
C ILE A 276 -25.17 4.10 -19.58
N VAL A 277 -25.49 3.03 -18.88
CA VAL A 277 -25.80 1.72 -19.45
C VAL A 277 -27.21 1.28 -19.08
N THR A 278 -27.78 0.34 -19.81
CA THR A 278 -29.06 -0.28 -19.40
C THR A 278 -28.87 -1.18 -18.18
N LYS A 279 -29.95 -1.44 -17.47
CA LYS A 279 -29.96 -2.38 -16.34
C LYS A 279 -29.42 -3.75 -16.75
N GLU A 280 -29.84 -4.26 -17.91
CA GLU A 280 -29.43 -5.57 -18.43
C GLU A 280 -27.93 -5.63 -18.71
N GLU A 281 -27.40 -4.59 -19.36
CA GLU A 281 -25.96 -4.48 -19.63
C GLU A 281 -25.15 -4.41 -18.33
N PHE A 282 -25.59 -3.61 -17.36
CA PHE A 282 -24.94 -3.51 -16.05
C PHE A 282 -24.94 -4.88 -15.32
N LEU A 283 -26.09 -5.58 -15.31
CA LEU A 283 -26.22 -6.89 -14.69
C LEU A 283 -25.24 -7.91 -15.31
N SER A 284 -25.20 -7.97 -16.65
CA SER A 284 -24.30 -8.86 -17.39
C SER A 284 -22.82 -8.58 -17.06
N VAL A 285 -22.38 -7.32 -17.19
CA VAL A 285 -21.00 -6.93 -16.93
C VAL A 285 -20.58 -7.14 -15.47
N THR A 286 -21.48 -6.83 -14.53
CA THR A 286 -21.15 -6.94 -13.09
C THR A 286 -21.13 -8.39 -12.63
N LYS A 287 -22.06 -9.21 -13.11
CA LYS A 287 -22.04 -10.67 -12.87
C LYS A 287 -20.76 -11.29 -13.44
N ALA A 288 -20.37 -10.92 -14.67
CA ALA A 288 -19.14 -11.38 -15.28
C ALA A 288 -17.90 -10.99 -14.46
N LYS A 289 -17.88 -9.79 -13.87
CA LYS A 289 -16.79 -9.36 -12.97
C LYS A 289 -16.73 -10.14 -11.66
N LEU A 290 -17.88 -10.55 -11.12
CA LEU A 290 -17.96 -11.26 -9.84
C LEU A 290 -17.83 -12.78 -9.99
N HIS A 291 -18.38 -13.36 -11.04
CA HIS A 291 -18.55 -14.80 -11.21
C HIS A 291 -17.92 -15.36 -12.50
N GLY A 292 -17.42 -14.49 -13.40
CA GLY A 292 -16.97 -14.86 -14.74
C GLY A 292 -18.12 -14.91 -15.76
N ASN A 293 -17.80 -14.96 -17.06
CA ASN A 293 -18.80 -15.06 -18.12
C ASN A 293 -19.35 -16.51 -18.21
N GLU A 294 -20.65 -16.67 -18.17
CA GLU A 294 -21.32 -17.99 -18.29
C GLU A 294 -21.12 -18.66 -19.67
N GLU A 295 -20.78 -17.87 -20.69
CA GLU A 295 -20.60 -18.34 -22.09
C GLU A 295 -19.20 -18.91 -22.37
N ASP A 296 -18.25 -18.80 -21.43
CA ASP A 296 -16.87 -19.24 -21.59
C ASP A 296 -16.68 -20.50 -20.74
N GLU A 297 -16.42 -21.67 -21.33
CA GLU A 297 -16.25 -22.95 -20.60
C GLU A 297 -15.17 -22.88 -19.51
N GLU A 298 -14.15 -22.00 -19.66
CA GLU A 298 -13.15 -21.72 -18.65
C GLU A 298 -13.63 -20.77 -17.54
N SER A 299 -14.74 -20.07 -17.72
CA SER A 299 -15.20 -18.98 -16.85
C SER A 299 -15.62 -19.45 -15.43
N PRO A 300 -16.39 -20.58 -15.27
CA PRO A 300 -16.73 -21.08 -13.95
C PRO A 300 -15.50 -21.51 -13.14
N MET A 301 -14.51 -22.11 -13.80
CA MET A 301 -13.26 -22.55 -13.18
C MET A 301 -12.42 -21.35 -12.74
N LYS A 302 -12.32 -20.30 -13.58
CA LYS A 302 -11.65 -19.04 -13.25
C LYS A 302 -12.35 -18.30 -12.10
N ALA A 303 -13.67 -18.27 -12.10
CA ALA A 303 -14.46 -17.67 -11.02
C ALA A 303 -14.26 -18.41 -9.69
N ARG A 304 -14.30 -19.74 -9.69
CA ARG A 304 -14.00 -20.59 -8.53
C ARG A 304 -12.58 -20.34 -8.02
N PHE A 305 -11.60 -20.27 -8.92
CA PHE A 305 -10.22 -19.95 -8.59
C PHE A 305 -10.09 -18.56 -7.94
N MET A 306 -10.71 -17.54 -8.53
CA MET A 306 -10.68 -16.17 -7.99
C MET A 306 -11.39 -16.02 -6.63
N SER A 307 -12.27 -16.94 -6.27
CA SER A 307 -12.92 -16.96 -4.96
C SER A 307 -12.06 -17.56 -3.84
N LEU A 308 -10.96 -18.24 -4.17
CA LEU A 308 -10.06 -18.82 -3.18
C LEU A 308 -9.39 -17.71 -2.35
N PRO A 309 -9.33 -17.85 -1.01
CA PRO A 309 -8.69 -16.86 -0.15
C PRO A 309 -7.16 -16.99 -0.18
N ILE A 310 -6.52 -16.75 -1.33
CA ILE A 310 -5.05 -16.82 -1.48
C ILE A 310 -4.37 -15.64 -0.79
N ARG A 311 -4.72 -15.41 0.47
CA ARG A 311 -4.05 -14.48 1.39
C ARG A 311 -3.62 -15.30 2.59
N PHE A 312 -2.43 -15.86 2.48
CA PHE A 312 -1.79 -16.54 3.60
C PHE A 312 -1.16 -15.47 4.51
N ASP A 313 -1.60 -15.41 5.75
CA ASP A 313 -0.93 -14.67 6.81
C ASP A 313 -0.06 -15.63 7.62
N PRO A 314 1.27 -15.63 7.43
CA PRO A 314 2.17 -16.54 8.15
C PRO A 314 2.19 -16.30 9.67
N TYR A 315 1.59 -15.23 10.14
CA TYR A 315 1.49 -14.86 11.56
C TYR A 315 0.10 -15.15 12.16
N SER A 316 -0.83 -15.71 11.38
CA SER A 316 -2.12 -16.20 11.87
C SER A 316 -1.91 -17.36 12.85
N ALA A 317 -2.71 -17.44 13.90
CA ALA A 317 -2.71 -18.55 14.83
C ALA A 317 -2.99 -19.91 14.14
N ASN A 318 -3.70 -19.89 13.01
CA ASN A 318 -4.08 -21.05 12.20
C ASN A 318 -3.32 -21.11 10.87
N ALA A 319 -2.16 -20.45 10.77
CA ALA A 319 -1.40 -20.29 9.52
C ALA A 319 -1.12 -21.63 8.80
N VAL A 320 -0.83 -22.70 9.56
CA VAL A 320 -0.55 -24.02 8.98
C VAL A 320 -1.81 -24.68 8.40
N GLU A 321 -2.94 -24.56 9.12
CA GLU A 321 -4.21 -25.12 8.67
C GLU A 321 -4.74 -24.36 7.45
N GLU A 322 -4.73 -23.03 7.47
CA GLU A 322 -5.08 -22.17 6.34
C GLU A 322 -4.23 -22.46 5.09
N TYR A 323 -2.93 -22.69 5.28
CA TYR A 323 -2.02 -23.05 4.18
C TYR A 323 -2.36 -24.39 3.56
N GLU A 324 -2.60 -25.44 4.37
CA GLU A 324 -2.95 -26.76 3.86
C GLU A 324 -4.34 -26.79 3.19
N GLU A 325 -5.31 -26.01 3.69
CA GLU A 325 -6.61 -25.85 3.03
C GLU A 325 -6.49 -25.21 1.65
N ILE A 326 -5.70 -24.12 1.53
CA ILE A 326 -5.44 -23.48 0.24
C ILE A 326 -4.73 -24.45 -0.71
N LYS A 327 -3.73 -25.15 -0.24
CA LYS A 327 -2.97 -26.14 -1.02
C LYS A 327 -3.86 -27.28 -1.53
N GLU A 328 -4.77 -27.78 -0.70
CA GLU A 328 -5.74 -28.80 -1.11
C GLU A 328 -6.71 -28.26 -2.16
N ALA A 329 -7.26 -27.06 -1.96
CA ALA A 329 -8.15 -26.43 -2.90
C ALA A 329 -7.49 -26.12 -4.26
N LEU A 330 -6.18 -25.90 -4.29
CA LEU A 330 -5.43 -25.63 -5.52
C LEU A 330 -5.14 -26.89 -6.35
N LYS A 331 -5.28 -28.10 -5.79
CA LYS A 331 -5.07 -29.37 -6.56
C LYS A 331 -6.03 -29.53 -7.73
N ASP A 332 -7.21 -28.92 -7.66
CA ASP A 332 -8.21 -28.97 -8.72
C ASP A 332 -7.85 -28.09 -9.93
N PHE A 333 -6.76 -27.29 -9.86
CA PHE A 333 -6.42 -26.31 -10.88
C PHE A 333 -5.05 -26.58 -11.50
N ASP A 334 -4.98 -26.58 -12.82
CA ASP A 334 -3.71 -26.55 -13.55
C ASP A 334 -3.20 -25.12 -13.68
N LEU A 335 -2.45 -24.66 -12.65
CA LEU A 335 -1.95 -23.29 -12.58
C LEU A 335 -0.97 -22.95 -13.71
N LEU A 336 -0.20 -23.94 -14.23
CA LEU A 336 0.73 -23.71 -15.33
C LEU A 336 0.00 -23.54 -16.67
N ALA A 337 -1.05 -24.32 -16.91
CA ALA A 337 -1.93 -24.12 -18.07
C ALA A 337 -2.65 -22.78 -18.01
N MET A 338 -3.13 -22.37 -16.82
CA MET A 338 -3.75 -21.06 -16.60
C MET A 338 -2.77 -19.91 -16.88
N LEU A 339 -1.52 -20.03 -16.45
CA LEU A 339 -0.47 -19.05 -16.76
C LEU A 339 -0.19 -18.98 -18.26
N SER A 340 -0.06 -20.13 -18.92
CA SER A 340 0.16 -20.20 -20.37
C SER A 340 -1.00 -19.58 -21.15
N SER A 341 -2.24 -19.81 -20.74
CA SER A 341 -3.43 -19.18 -21.33
C SER A 341 -3.42 -17.64 -21.18
N GLU A 342 -3.00 -17.11 -20.02
CA GLU A 342 -2.88 -15.67 -19.83
C GLU A 342 -1.79 -15.05 -20.70
N LEU A 343 -0.65 -15.73 -20.86
CA LEU A 343 0.48 -15.25 -21.69
C LEU A 343 0.18 -15.24 -23.20
N GLN A 344 -0.82 -15.99 -23.66
CA GLN A 344 -1.26 -15.97 -25.06
C GLN A 344 -2.14 -14.76 -25.40
N LYS A 345 -2.62 -14.02 -24.39
CA LYS A 345 -3.46 -12.83 -24.61
C LYS A 345 -2.61 -11.63 -25.03
N SER A 346 -3.18 -10.76 -25.83
CA SER A 346 -2.55 -9.46 -26.17
C SER A 346 -2.34 -8.55 -24.94
N LYS A 347 -3.14 -8.74 -23.89
CA LYS A 347 -3.04 -8.07 -22.58
C LYS A 347 -3.54 -9.02 -21.50
N ILE A 348 -2.76 -9.20 -20.44
CA ILE A 348 -3.16 -10.03 -19.31
C ILE A 348 -4.32 -9.41 -18.53
N ASN A 349 -5.14 -10.26 -17.91
CA ASN A 349 -6.03 -9.81 -16.85
C ASN A 349 -5.20 -9.65 -15.55
N GLN A 350 -4.89 -8.40 -15.20
CA GLN A 350 -3.99 -8.10 -14.07
C GLN A 350 -4.48 -8.66 -12.74
N SER A 351 -5.78 -8.60 -12.46
CA SER A 351 -6.37 -9.09 -11.22
C SER A 351 -6.20 -10.60 -11.11
N PHE A 352 -6.56 -11.30 -12.17
CA PHE A 352 -6.41 -12.75 -12.28
C PHE A 352 -4.94 -13.17 -12.23
N SER A 353 -4.08 -12.52 -13.00
CA SER A 353 -2.65 -12.85 -13.04
C SER A 353 -1.96 -12.62 -11.69
N LYS A 354 -2.28 -11.52 -10.97
CA LYS A 354 -1.78 -11.30 -9.59
C LYS A 354 -2.22 -12.39 -8.63
N HIS A 355 -3.47 -12.85 -8.75
CA HIS A 355 -4.00 -13.93 -7.92
C HIS A 355 -3.31 -15.24 -8.25
N LEU A 356 -3.13 -15.54 -9.54
CA LEU A 356 -2.43 -16.73 -10.04
C LEU A 356 -0.96 -16.78 -9.59
N ILE A 357 -0.22 -15.67 -9.72
CA ILE A 357 1.18 -15.59 -9.26
C ILE A 357 1.28 -15.86 -7.74
N LYS A 358 0.36 -15.31 -6.95
CA LYS A 358 0.31 -15.58 -5.50
C LYS A 358 -0.01 -17.04 -5.18
N ALA A 359 -0.87 -17.69 -5.97
CA ALA A 359 -1.24 -19.08 -5.78
C ALA A 359 -0.05 -20.03 -5.87
N PHE A 360 0.96 -19.71 -6.69
CA PHE A 360 2.19 -20.52 -6.78
C PHE A 360 2.93 -20.64 -5.45
N SER A 361 2.75 -19.72 -4.51
CA SER A 361 3.35 -19.82 -3.17
C SER A 361 2.93 -21.07 -2.40
N ALA A 362 1.74 -21.60 -2.67
CA ALA A 362 1.18 -22.78 -2.03
C ALA A 362 1.43 -24.10 -2.81
N THR A 363 2.24 -24.04 -3.89
CA THR A 363 2.59 -25.23 -4.69
C THR A 363 3.91 -25.86 -4.26
N SER A 364 4.26 -27.02 -4.86
CA SER A 364 5.56 -27.67 -4.66
C SER A 364 6.71 -26.82 -5.22
N ASN A 365 7.94 -27.11 -4.75
CA ASN A 365 9.16 -26.43 -5.21
C ASN A 365 9.38 -26.56 -6.73
N GLU A 366 9.02 -27.69 -7.30
CA GLU A 366 9.14 -27.98 -8.74
C GLU A 366 8.16 -27.12 -9.55
N ILE A 367 6.89 -27.04 -9.11
CA ILE A 367 5.86 -26.26 -9.81
C ILE A 367 6.16 -24.77 -9.75
N ILE A 368 6.49 -24.22 -8.57
CA ILE A 368 6.83 -22.80 -8.44
C ILE A 368 8.10 -22.47 -9.23
N SER A 369 9.12 -23.35 -9.23
CA SER A 369 10.34 -23.14 -10.01
C SER A 369 10.05 -23.14 -11.52
N SER A 370 9.25 -24.08 -12.01
CA SER A 370 8.82 -24.13 -13.41
C SER A 370 8.02 -22.88 -13.80
N ALA A 371 7.09 -22.45 -12.95
CA ALA A 371 6.32 -21.23 -13.17
C ALA A 371 7.22 -19.99 -13.27
N PHE A 372 8.21 -19.84 -12.37
CA PHE A 372 9.11 -18.69 -12.38
C PHE A 372 10.06 -18.67 -13.58
N LYS A 373 10.48 -19.83 -14.11
CA LYS A 373 11.19 -19.90 -15.40
C LYS A 373 10.34 -19.31 -16.55
N VAL A 374 9.07 -19.70 -16.62
CA VAL A 374 8.14 -19.18 -17.63
C VAL A 374 7.89 -17.68 -17.43
N ILE A 375 7.65 -17.24 -16.18
CA ILE A 375 7.38 -15.84 -15.83
C ILE A 375 8.55 -14.94 -16.23
N PHE A 376 9.79 -15.30 -15.87
CA PHE A 376 10.96 -14.46 -16.14
C PHE A 376 11.34 -14.42 -17.62
N ASN A 377 10.96 -15.42 -18.40
CA ASN A 377 11.09 -15.41 -19.85
C ASN A 377 10.02 -14.55 -20.55
N ASN A 378 8.93 -14.15 -19.84
CA ASN A 378 7.80 -13.40 -20.40
C ASN A 378 7.50 -12.13 -19.57
N LEU A 379 8.52 -11.47 -19.03
CA LEU A 379 8.35 -10.28 -18.19
C LEU A 379 7.74 -9.08 -18.93
N ASN A 380 7.92 -8.99 -20.24
CA ASN A 380 7.37 -7.90 -21.05
C ASN A 380 5.84 -7.92 -21.04
N GLU A 381 5.23 -9.09 -21.16
CA GLU A 381 3.78 -9.30 -21.10
C GLU A 381 3.26 -9.10 -19.68
N LEU A 382 4.06 -9.46 -18.69
CA LEU A 382 3.73 -9.42 -17.26
C LEU A 382 4.15 -8.10 -16.56
N TYR A 383 4.70 -7.12 -17.29
CA TYR A 383 5.17 -5.84 -16.74
C TYR A 383 4.18 -5.18 -15.76
N PRO A 384 2.85 -5.14 -16.02
CA PRO A 384 1.92 -4.45 -15.11
C PRO A 384 1.82 -5.06 -13.71
N ILE A 385 2.32 -6.29 -13.52
CA ILE A 385 2.30 -7.02 -12.26
C ILE A 385 3.70 -7.36 -11.74
N PHE A 386 4.74 -6.72 -12.28
CA PHE A 386 6.14 -7.00 -11.97
C PHE A 386 6.43 -6.96 -10.47
N THR A 387 5.94 -5.94 -9.75
CA THR A 387 6.10 -5.86 -8.29
C THR A 387 5.54 -7.08 -7.57
N THR A 388 4.38 -7.60 -8.00
CA THR A 388 3.79 -8.83 -7.42
C THR A 388 4.66 -10.05 -7.71
N ILE A 389 5.22 -10.15 -8.91
CA ILE A 389 6.15 -11.23 -9.28
C ILE A 389 7.37 -11.24 -8.36
N ILE A 390 8.02 -10.08 -8.19
CA ILE A 390 9.20 -9.98 -7.34
C ILE A 390 8.86 -10.22 -5.86
N GLN A 391 7.72 -9.77 -5.37
CA GLN A 391 7.26 -10.06 -4.01
C GLN A 391 7.10 -11.55 -3.76
N VAL A 392 6.47 -12.29 -4.70
CA VAL A 392 6.28 -13.73 -4.58
C VAL A 392 7.61 -14.48 -4.72
N ALA A 393 8.49 -14.06 -5.64
CA ALA A 393 9.85 -14.58 -5.73
C ALA A 393 10.63 -14.39 -4.41
N ASN A 394 10.60 -13.18 -3.84
CA ASN A 394 11.25 -12.87 -2.58
C ASN A 394 10.73 -13.73 -1.41
N SER A 395 9.41 -13.92 -1.30
CA SER A 395 8.80 -14.70 -0.22
C SER A 395 9.09 -16.21 -0.34
N ASN A 396 9.28 -16.70 -1.57
CA ASN A 396 9.50 -18.11 -1.84
C ASN A 396 10.94 -18.43 -2.30
N TRP A 397 11.89 -17.51 -2.15
CA TRP A 397 13.25 -17.67 -2.66
C TRP A 397 13.91 -18.98 -2.26
N GLN A 398 13.70 -19.43 -1.03
CA GLN A 398 14.27 -20.69 -0.53
C GLN A 398 13.63 -21.94 -1.15
N LYS A 399 12.40 -21.84 -1.67
CA LYS A 399 11.71 -22.92 -2.37
C LYS A 399 12.17 -23.09 -3.82
N LEU A 400 12.74 -22.02 -4.42
CA LEU A 400 13.17 -22.04 -5.81
C LEU A 400 14.41 -22.90 -5.99
N GLU A 401 14.42 -23.71 -7.05
CA GLU A 401 15.57 -24.47 -7.48
C GLU A 401 16.74 -23.58 -7.90
N LYS A 402 17.97 -24.08 -7.81
CA LYS A 402 19.18 -23.30 -8.09
C LYS A 402 19.20 -22.74 -9.53
N ASP A 403 18.87 -23.56 -10.52
CA ASP A 403 18.82 -23.15 -11.92
C ASP A 403 17.77 -22.05 -12.17
N THR A 404 16.63 -22.11 -11.48
CA THR A 404 15.61 -21.05 -11.52
C THR A 404 16.13 -19.75 -10.94
N LYS A 405 16.83 -19.79 -9.80
CA LYS A 405 17.47 -18.61 -9.20
C LYS A 405 18.51 -18.00 -10.15
N ASP A 406 19.32 -18.84 -10.79
CA ASP A 406 20.31 -18.36 -11.76
C ASP A 406 19.64 -17.68 -12.97
N ILE A 407 18.55 -18.23 -13.50
CA ILE A 407 17.75 -17.62 -14.58
C ILE A 407 17.19 -16.25 -14.13
N ILE A 408 16.63 -16.16 -12.92
CA ILE A 408 16.11 -14.91 -12.36
C ILE A 408 17.21 -13.85 -12.29
N LEU A 409 18.37 -14.20 -11.75
CA LEU A 409 19.50 -13.27 -11.59
C LEU A 409 20.05 -12.84 -12.95
N ASP A 410 20.19 -13.76 -13.91
CA ASP A 410 20.66 -13.44 -15.27
C ASP A 410 19.70 -12.50 -15.98
N ARG A 411 18.38 -12.76 -15.88
CA ARG A 411 17.38 -11.88 -16.51
C ARG A 411 17.38 -10.47 -15.88
N ILE A 412 17.58 -10.35 -14.57
CA ILE A 412 17.70 -9.04 -13.92
C ILE A 412 18.95 -8.30 -14.42
N ILE A 413 20.08 -8.97 -14.58
CA ILE A 413 21.31 -8.38 -15.15
C ILE A 413 21.05 -7.87 -16.58
N GLU A 414 20.40 -8.68 -17.42
CA GLU A 414 20.03 -8.28 -18.77
C GLU A 414 19.16 -7.00 -18.76
N LEU A 415 18.10 -6.98 -17.95
CA LEU A 415 17.21 -5.82 -17.82
C LEU A 415 17.95 -4.55 -17.38
N ILE A 416 18.95 -4.67 -16.50
CA ILE A 416 19.77 -3.53 -16.05
C ILE A 416 20.72 -3.07 -17.18
N ASN A 417 21.32 -4.00 -17.91
CA ASN A 417 22.27 -3.69 -19.00
C ASN A 417 21.57 -3.08 -20.21
N GLU A 418 20.34 -3.54 -20.49
CA GLU A 418 19.50 -3.03 -21.57
C GLU A 418 18.80 -1.70 -21.23
N ASP A 419 18.96 -1.19 -20.01
CA ASP A 419 18.20 -0.03 -19.49
C ASP A 419 16.68 -0.21 -19.68
N SER A 420 16.18 -1.38 -19.33
CA SER A 420 14.82 -1.81 -19.61
C SER A 420 13.77 -0.94 -18.91
N TYR A 421 12.71 -0.60 -19.63
CA TYR A 421 11.56 0.12 -19.09
C TYR A 421 10.91 -0.59 -17.87
N ILE A 422 11.08 -1.90 -17.72
CA ILE A 422 10.59 -2.67 -16.57
C ILE A 422 11.26 -2.17 -15.27
N LEU A 423 12.52 -1.77 -15.33
CA LEU A 423 13.30 -1.27 -14.20
C LEU A 423 13.38 0.27 -14.16
N SER A 424 12.64 0.97 -15.00
CA SER A 424 12.63 2.44 -15.05
C SER A 424 11.98 3.09 -13.83
N THR A 425 11.19 2.35 -13.03
CA THR A 425 10.58 2.85 -11.81
C THR A 425 11.42 2.47 -10.58
N GLU A 426 11.65 3.44 -9.70
CA GLU A 426 12.38 3.22 -8.43
C GLU A 426 11.73 2.12 -7.59
N LEU A 427 10.40 2.00 -7.64
CA LEU A 427 9.66 0.98 -6.91
C LEU A 427 10.02 -0.43 -7.36
N ASN A 428 10.15 -0.66 -8.67
CA ASN A 428 10.56 -1.96 -9.21
C ASN A 428 12.00 -2.31 -8.78
N LEU A 429 12.92 -1.34 -8.85
CA LEU A 429 14.30 -1.51 -8.38
C LEU A 429 14.37 -1.79 -6.87
N ALA A 430 13.54 -1.12 -6.07
CA ALA A 430 13.45 -1.33 -4.62
C ALA A 430 13.04 -2.78 -4.28
N TYR A 431 12.04 -3.32 -4.95
CA TYR A 431 11.63 -4.72 -4.78
C TYR A 431 12.70 -5.70 -5.24
N VAL A 432 13.38 -5.43 -6.35
CA VAL A 432 14.51 -6.23 -6.82
C VAL A 432 15.64 -6.23 -5.80
N ALA A 433 16.05 -5.06 -5.30
CA ALA A 433 17.11 -4.94 -4.29
C ALA A 433 16.78 -5.77 -3.04
N ARG A 434 15.53 -5.71 -2.56
CA ARG A 434 15.09 -6.52 -1.42
C ARG A 434 15.14 -8.02 -1.69
N MET A 435 14.77 -8.47 -2.87
CA MET A 435 14.85 -9.88 -3.26
C MET A 435 16.31 -10.36 -3.28
N LEU A 436 17.24 -9.55 -3.82
CA LEU A 436 18.66 -9.89 -3.89
C LEU A 436 19.33 -10.07 -2.52
N SER A 437 18.74 -9.52 -1.44
CA SER A 437 19.22 -9.73 -0.07
C SER A 437 19.02 -11.16 0.48
N LYS A 438 18.30 -12.02 -0.26
CA LYS A 438 17.99 -13.38 0.20
C LYS A 438 19.13 -14.37 0.03
N GLU A 439 20.11 -14.06 -0.80
CA GLU A 439 21.22 -14.95 -1.09
C GLU A 439 22.53 -14.17 -1.21
N ASN A 440 23.49 -14.54 -0.36
CA ASN A 440 24.81 -13.90 -0.33
C ASN A 440 25.73 -14.49 -1.42
N THR A 441 25.52 -14.04 -2.65
CA THR A 441 26.37 -14.39 -3.79
C THR A 441 27.11 -13.16 -4.31
N GLN A 442 28.29 -13.37 -4.92
CA GLN A 442 29.01 -12.29 -5.57
C GLN A 442 28.16 -11.63 -6.66
N LYS A 443 27.34 -12.41 -7.35
CA LYS A 443 26.40 -11.93 -8.38
C LYS A 443 25.38 -10.97 -7.81
N SER A 444 24.73 -11.32 -6.68
CA SER A 444 23.79 -10.43 -5.99
C SER A 444 24.45 -9.12 -5.55
N ILE A 445 25.66 -9.18 -5.02
CA ILE A 445 26.42 -7.99 -4.59
C ILE A 445 26.75 -7.08 -5.78
N LEU A 446 27.18 -7.64 -6.90
CA LEU A 446 27.47 -6.86 -8.12
C LEU A 446 26.21 -6.18 -8.66
N ILE A 447 25.09 -6.88 -8.74
CA ILE A 447 23.82 -6.32 -9.18
C ILE A 447 23.38 -5.17 -8.26
N LEU A 448 23.42 -5.38 -6.93
CA LEU A 448 23.09 -4.33 -5.96
C LEU A 448 24.00 -3.10 -6.08
N SER A 449 25.30 -3.31 -6.29
CA SER A 449 26.25 -2.20 -6.48
C SER A 449 25.94 -1.42 -7.75
N GLU A 450 25.59 -2.09 -8.83
CA GLU A 450 25.21 -1.44 -10.09
C GLU A 450 23.90 -0.65 -9.96
N ILE A 451 22.87 -1.23 -9.33
CA ILE A 451 21.62 -0.53 -9.03
C ILE A 451 21.89 0.74 -8.21
N TYR A 452 22.73 0.66 -7.18
CA TYR A 452 23.09 1.82 -6.34
C TYR A 452 23.75 2.95 -7.13
N ASN A 453 24.73 2.59 -7.99
CA ASN A 453 25.52 3.55 -8.75
C ASN A 453 24.71 4.20 -9.88
N LYS A 454 23.82 3.45 -10.54
CA LYS A 454 22.95 3.97 -11.60
C LYS A 454 21.82 4.89 -11.10
N ASN A 455 21.53 4.88 -9.79
CA ASN A 455 20.44 5.66 -9.19
C ASN A 455 20.94 6.62 -8.09
N PRO A 456 21.82 7.60 -8.43
CA PRO A 456 22.47 8.46 -7.44
C PRO A 456 21.51 9.33 -6.65
N ASP A 457 20.38 9.72 -7.23
CA ASP A 457 19.41 10.66 -6.64
C ASP A 457 18.21 9.96 -5.97
N SER A 458 18.04 8.65 -6.17
CA SER A 458 16.93 7.91 -5.60
C SER A 458 17.17 7.52 -4.13
N ILE A 459 16.45 8.18 -3.23
CA ILE A 459 16.47 7.85 -1.80
C ILE A 459 15.94 6.44 -1.55
N LEU A 460 14.85 6.07 -2.23
CA LEU A 460 14.22 4.75 -2.11
C LEU A 460 15.18 3.62 -2.47
N VAL A 461 15.75 3.70 -3.68
CA VAL A 461 16.65 2.67 -4.19
C VAL A 461 17.89 2.56 -3.32
N LYS A 462 18.52 3.70 -2.97
CA LYS A 462 19.69 3.71 -2.08
C LYS A 462 19.42 3.11 -0.72
N ASN A 463 18.25 3.39 -0.11
CA ASN A 463 17.89 2.80 1.16
C ASN A 463 17.74 1.27 1.04
N LEU A 464 17.00 0.78 0.06
CA LEU A 464 16.79 -0.66 -0.08
C LEU A 464 18.08 -1.42 -0.44
N VAL A 465 18.95 -0.82 -1.27
CA VAL A 465 20.27 -1.40 -1.55
C VAL A 465 21.14 -1.40 -0.29
N THR A 466 21.20 -0.30 0.46
CA THR A 466 21.96 -0.23 1.72
C THR A 466 21.46 -1.26 2.74
N GLN A 467 20.14 -1.41 2.88
CA GLN A 467 19.52 -2.43 3.73
C GLN A 467 19.93 -3.84 3.29
N SER A 468 19.89 -4.12 1.99
CA SER A 468 20.27 -5.41 1.42
C SER A 468 21.75 -5.70 1.62
N MET A 469 22.64 -4.73 1.39
CA MET A 469 24.08 -4.85 1.63
C MET A 469 24.41 -5.06 3.13
N ALA A 470 23.66 -4.40 4.02
CA ALA A 470 23.78 -4.62 5.46
C ALA A 470 23.37 -6.05 5.86
N LYS A 471 22.26 -6.53 5.33
CA LYS A 471 21.77 -7.91 5.55
C LYS A 471 22.77 -8.96 5.04
N LEU A 472 23.39 -8.70 3.89
CA LEU A 472 24.47 -9.53 3.32
C LEU A 472 25.82 -9.34 4.05
N LYS A 473 25.91 -8.43 5.04
CA LYS A 473 27.13 -8.09 5.79
C LYS A 473 28.29 -7.68 4.88
N TYR A 474 28.01 -6.94 3.79
CA TYR A 474 29.03 -6.51 2.85
C TYR A 474 29.77 -5.28 3.38
N HIS A 475 30.80 -5.53 4.20
CA HIS A 475 31.53 -4.54 5.00
C HIS A 475 32.15 -3.42 4.15
N HIS A 476 32.73 -3.74 3.00
CA HIS A 476 33.40 -2.75 2.14
C HIS A 476 32.43 -1.63 1.72
N PHE A 477 31.23 -1.97 1.27
CA PHE A 477 30.20 -1.01 0.89
C PHE A 477 29.76 -0.15 2.07
N LEU A 478 29.48 -0.77 3.21
CA LEU A 478 29.03 -0.04 4.41
C LEU A 478 30.10 0.90 4.95
N SER A 479 31.37 0.48 4.91
CA SER A 479 32.51 1.32 5.31
C SER A 479 32.72 2.50 4.37
N ASP A 480 32.44 2.34 3.09
CA ASP A 480 32.59 3.42 2.11
C ASP A 480 31.47 4.46 2.23
N ILE A 481 30.20 4.03 2.27
CA ILE A 481 29.06 4.98 2.34
C ILE A 481 29.04 5.82 3.61
N LYS A 482 29.55 5.32 4.76
CA LYS A 482 29.56 6.07 6.03
C LYS A 482 30.38 7.35 5.97
N LYS A 483 31.34 7.47 5.02
CA LYS A 483 32.16 8.68 4.83
C LYS A 483 31.29 9.90 4.48
N ASN A 484 30.13 9.68 3.88
CA ASN A 484 29.22 10.74 3.43
C ASN A 484 28.05 11.01 4.41
N PHE A 485 28.13 10.52 5.64
CA PHE A 485 27.02 10.56 6.62
C PHE A 485 26.40 11.95 6.79
N ALA A 486 27.21 13.00 6.90
CA ALA A 486 26.72 14.35 7.13
C ALA A 486 25.81 14.89 6.00
N GLY A 487 26.07 14.48 4.76
CA GLY A 487 25.28 14.88 3.58
C GLY A 487 24.14 13.95 3.21
N MET A 488 23.90 12.88 4.00
CA MET A 488 22.84 11.92 3.69
C MET A 488 21.47 12.44 4.05
N HIS A 489 20.48 11.97 3.29
CA HIS A 489 19.07 12.17 3.63
C HIS A 489 18.74 11.54 4.99
N PRO A 490 17.85 12.13 5.83
CA PRO A 490 17.54 11.63 7.18
C PRO A 490 17.19 10.14 7.25
N LEU A 491 16.45 9.60 6.29
CA LEU A 491 16.12 8.18 6.23
C LEU A 491 17.37 7.30 5.98
N GLN A 492 18.29 7.76 5.12
CA GLN A 492 19.56 7.06 4.87
C GLN A 492 20.47 7.09 6.10
N ARG A 493 20.51 8.20 6.83
CA ARG A 493 21.27 8.33 8.08
C ARG A 493 20.85 7.31 9.12
N ARG A 494 19.53 7.16 9.33
CA ARG A 494 18.96 6.16 10.29
C ARG A 494 19.34 4.75 9.91
N LEU A 495 19.19 4.39 8.64
CA LEU A 495 19.57 3.07 8.14
C LEU A 495 21.07 2.83 8.27
N LEU A 496 21.92 3.84 8.00
CA LEU A 496 23.35 3.70 8.17
C LEU A 496 23.76 3.53 9.64
N ILE A 497 23.11 4.25 10.57
CA ILE A 497 23.33 4.05 12.02
C ILE A 497 23.06 2.59 12.40
N VAL A 498 21.94 2.02 11.96
CA VAL A 498 21.61 0.60 12.19
C VAL A 498 22.64 -0.32 11.52
N SER A 499 22.96 -0.07 10.25
CA SER A 499 23.89 -0.89 9.47
C SER A 499 25.34 -0.85 10.01
N SER A 500 25.70 0.24 10.70
CA SER A 500 27.06 0.39 11.29
C SER A 500 27.39 -0.67 12.34
N TYR A 501 26.40 -1.35 12.90
CA TYR A 501 26.61 -2.45 13.83
C TYR A 501 27.25 -3.69 13.16
N PHE A 502 27.09 -3.84 11.86
CA PHE A 502 27.76 -4.90 11.09
C PHE A 502 29.25 -4.63 10.82
N LEU A 503 29.72 -3.43 11.09
CA LEU A 503 31.13 -3.05 10.90
C LEU A 503 32.03 -3.35 12.12
N GLY A 504 31.53 -4.03 13.14
CA GLY A 504 32.30 -4.38 14.34
C GLY A 504 32.89 -3.15 15.06
N ASP A 505 34.21 -3.20 15.36
CA ASP A 505 34.92 -2.11 16.05
C ASP A 505 34.95 -0.81 15.26
N GLU A 506 35.09 -0.88 13.95
CA GLU A 506 35.03 0.29 13.06
C GLU A 506 33.71 1.03 13.21
N GLY A 507 32.60 0.30 13.21
CA GLY A 507 31.26 0.86 13.40
C GLY A 507 31.07 1.40 14.82
N ARG A 508 31.61 0.75 15.85
CA ARG A 508 31.58 1.23 17.23
C ARG A 508 32.27 2.59 17.36
N HIS A 509 33.52 2.69 16.91
CA HIS A 509 34.26 3.95 16.95
C HIS A 509 33.58 5.07 16.16
N TRP A 510 33.01 4.73 15.00
CA TRP A 510 32.27 5.70 14.22
C TRP A 510 31.01 6.21 14.94
N ARG A 511 30.22 5.34 15.60
CA ARG A 511 29.04 5.76 16.37
C ARG A 511 29.45 6.62 17.57
N ASP A 512 30.52 6.25 18.28
CA ASP A 512 31.02 7.00 19.44
C ASP A 512 31.48 8.41 19.03
N HIS A 513 32.13 8.53 17.88
CA HIS A 513 32.56 9.82 17.33
C HIS A 513 31.39 10.72 16.91
N ASN A 514 30.31 10.14 16.38
CA ASN A 514 29.18 10.89 15.85
C ASN A 514 28.00 11.02 16.83
N LYS A 515 28.07 10.47 18.04
CA LYS A 515 26.94 10.37 18.98
C LYS A 515 26.25 11.70 19.30
N ASP A 516 27.03 12.80 19.37
CA ASP A 516 26.54 14.14 19.69
C ASP A 516 25.85 14.82 18.50
N THR A 517 25.95 14.25 17.31
CA THR A 517 25.29 14.73 16.08
C THR A 517 23.93 14.04 15.84
N PHE A 518 23.60 13.00 16.60
CA PHE A 518 22.37 12.25 16.40
C PHE A 518 21.18 12.99 17.00
N ASN A 519 20.11 13.12 16.19
CA ASN A 519 18.84 13.62 16.69
C ASN A 519 18.10 12.56 17.54
N PHE A 520 16.99 12.94 18.18
CA PHE A 520 16.28 12.07 19.11
C PHE A 520 15.75 10.78 18.47
N ILE A 521 15.37 10.80 17.18
CA ILE A 521 14.95 9.60 16.44
C ILE A 521 16.18 8.74 16.11
N GLU A 522 17.26 9.32 15.64
CA GLU A 522 18.50 8.60 15.35
C GLU A 522 19.05 7.87 16.59
N ILE A 523 18.87 8.46 17.77
CA ILE A 523 19.20 7.82 19.06
C ILE A 523 18.33 6.57 19.30
N LEU A 524 17.02 6.64 19.05
CA LEU A 524 16.14 5.48 19.17
C LEU A 524 16.56 4.33 18.24
N TYR A 525 16.92 4.63 17.00
CA TYR A 525 17.42 3.61 16.05
C TYR A 525 18.76 3.02 16.49
N ARG A 526 19.67 3.85 16.98
CA ARG A 526 20.96 3.39 17.53
C ARG A 526 20.77 2.44 18.69
N ASP A 527 19.94 2.82 19.67
CA ASP A 527 19.75 2.07 20.90
C ASP A 527 19.03 0.73 20.63
N TRP A 528 18.00 0.74 19.79
CA TRP A 528 17.35 -0.46 19.32
C TRP A 528 18.29 -1.41 18.58
N ALA A 529 19.07 -0.88 17.64
CA ALA A 529 20.02 -1.68 16.87
C ALA A 529 21.10 -2.28 17.78
N GLY A 530 21.55 -1.55 18.80
CA GLY A 530 22.47 -2.04 19.81
C GLY A 530 21.93 -3.22 20.60
N GLN A 531 20.66 -3.15 21.03
CA GLN A 531 19.97 -4.24 21.74
C GLN A 531 19.88 -5.49 20.85
N ARG A 532 19.41 -5.35 19.61
CA ARG A 532 19.31 -6.47 18.66
C ARG A 532 20.67 -7.05 18.28
N HIS A 533 21.68 -6.21 18.10
CA HIS A 533 23.03 -6.68 17.83
C HIS A 533 23.59 -7.53 18.97
N THR A 534 23.35 -7.12 20.21
CA THR A 534 23.74 -7.89 21.41
C THR A 534 23.00 -9.23 21.48
N ALA A 535 21.72 -9.26 21.10
CA ALA A 535 20.91 -10.49 20.99
C ALA A 535 21.24 -11.34 19.75
N ARG A 536 22.13 -10.88 18.87
CA ARG A 536 22.56 -11.53 17.61
C ARG A 536 21.44 -11.78 16.60
N ASN A 537 20.44 -10.90 16.54
CA ASN A 537 19.29 -11.01 15.62
C ASN A 537 18.98 -9.72 14.85
N LEU A 538 19.97 -8.81 14.71
CA LEU A 538 19.78 -7.55 14.00
C LEU A 538 19.51 -7.78 12.50
N GLU A 539 20.15 -8.77 11.88
CA GLU A 539 19.97 -9.11 10.46
C GLU A 539 18.54 -9.56 10.12
N ASP A 540 17.85 -10.18 11.07
CA ASP A 540 16.46 -10.62 10.89
C ASP A 540 15.47 -9.44 10.87
N ALA A 541 15.91 -8.28 11.36
CA ALA A 541 15.11 -7.08 11.38
C ALA A 541 15.24 -6.24 10.11
N LEU A 542 16.27 -6.48 9.30
CA LEU A 542 16.51 -5.86 8.02
C LEU A 542 15.99 -6.75 6.88
#